data_18c78283629afc7499972071db26d684
#
_entry.id   18c78283629afc7499972071db26d684
#
_cell.length_a   1.000
_cell.length_b   1.000
_cell.length_c   1.000
_cell.angle_alpha   90.00
_cell.angle_beta   90.00
_cell.angle_gamma   90.00
#
_symmetry.space_group_name_H-M   'P 1'
#
loop_
_entity.id
_entity.type
_entity.pdbx_description
1 polymer ?
#
loop_
_entity_poly.entity_id
_entity_poly.type
_entity_poly.pdbx_seq_one_letter_code
_entity_poly.pdbx_strand_id
1 'polypeptide(L)'
;VEACRGEIGFESEFDKGSLFWAVLPCQFESVNSEPTSSRRNNEKDANKENILDSEETKKVPKRVLVVEDIQSNFFLVSSILKNKCQLLHAPNGLEAVEIVRTQPVDLVLMDMKMPVMDGRTATSEIRKFNAEIPIIALTAHAFDADRVAALKAGCDDYLVKPINGAKLMQTLKEYGC
;
A
#
# COMPACT_ATOMS: atom_id res chain seq x y z
N VAL A 1 13.05 -20.42 4.43
CA VAL A 1 14.40 -20.07 4.00
C VAL A 1 15.05 -21.26 3.29
N GLU A 2 15.05 -22.47 3.88
CA GLU A 2 15.62 -23.67 3.23
C GLU A 2 14.98 -24.00 1.89
N ALA A 3 13.65 -23.83 1.76
CA ALA A 3 12.95 -24.04 0.47
C ALA A 3 13.41 -23.08 -0.64
N CYS A 4 14.02 -21.95 -0.28
CA CYS A 4 14.57 -20.95 -1.21
C CYS A 4 16.09 -21.06 -1.37
N ARG A 5 16.75 -22.10 -0.83
CA ARG A 5 18.21 -22.26 -0.78
C ARG A 5 18.92 -21.06 -0.11
N GLY A 6 18.29 -20.48 0.89
CA GLY A 6 18.84 -19.39 1.68
C GLY A 6 19.42 -19.90 3.00
N GLU A 7 20.13 -19.02 3.68
CA GLU A 7 20.70 -19.25 5.01
C GLU A 7 20.00 -18.38 6.04
N ILE A 8 19.89 -18.89 7.28
CA ILE A 8 19.33 -18.17 8.42
C ILE A 8 20.26 -18.38 9.62
N GLY A 9 20.48 -17.32 10.37
CA GLY A 9 21.29 -17.41 11.57
C GLY A 9 20.84 -16.40 12.63
N PHE A 10 21.40 -16.57 13.82
CA PHE A 10 21.22 -15.62 14.90
C PHE A 10 22.51 -15.53 15.73
N GLU A 11 22.73 -14.36 16.31
CA GLU A 11 23.76 -14.09 17.30
C GLU A 11 23.08 -13.41 18.49
N SER A 12 23.44 -13.81 19.71
CA SER A 12 22.87 -13.22 20.92
C SER A 12 23.95 -13.05 21.96
N GLU A 13 24.03 -11.85 22.54
CA GLU A 13 24.95 -11.53 23.60
C GLU A 13 24.17 -10.99 24.81
N PHE A 14 24.48 -11.50 26.00
CA PHE A 14 23.80 -11.11 27.24
C PHE A 14 23.97 -9.59 27.47
N ASP A 15 22.88 -8.89 27.80
CA ASP A 15 22.76 -7.44 27.96
C ASP A 15 23.01 -6.59 26.69
N LYS A 16 23.31 -7.18 25.52
CA LYS A 16 23.50 -6.46 24.27
C LYS A 16 22.42 -6.73 23.21
N GLY A 17 21.61 -7.77 23.43
CA GLY A 17 20.49 -8.12 22.57
C GLY A 17 20.79 -9.28 21.61
N SER A 18 19.90 -9.49 20.66
CA SER A 18 19.98 -10.58 19.69
C SER A 18 19.83 -10.04 18.26
N LEU A 19 20.70 -10.51 17.36
CA LEU A 19 20.62 -10.26 15.93
C LEU A 19 20.14 -11.53 15.23
N PHE A 20 19.08 -11.42 14.47
CA PHE A 20 18.62 -12.47 13.56
C PHE A 20 18.85 -12.01 12.12
N TRP A 21 19.38 -12.90 11.29
CA TRP A 21 19.63 -12.59 9.88
C TRP A 21 19.19 -13.73 8.97
N ALA A 22 18.84 -13.39 7.74
CA ALA A 22 18.54 -14.33 6.68
C ALA A 22 19.19 -13.88 5.38
N VAL A 23 19.85 -14.79 4.69
CA VAL A 23 20.41 -14.57 3.34
C VAL A 23 19.56 -15.37 2.36
N LEU A 24 19.03 -14.69 1.36
CA LEU A 24 18.25 -15.30 0.29
C LEU A 24 18.98 -15.09 -1.04
N PRO A 25 19.13 -16.13 -1.89
CA PRO A 25 19.69 -15.97 -3.22
C PRO A 25 18.75 -15.09 -4.06
N CYS A 26 19.27 -14.00 -4.58
CA CYS A 26 18.54 -13.08 -5.44
C CYS A 26 19.11 -13.18 -6.86
N GLN A 27 18.32 -13.66 -7.82
CA GLN A 27 18.70 -13.61 -9.23
C GLN A 27 18.21 -12.26 -9.77
N PHE A 28 19.16 -11.37 -10.06
CA PHE A 28 18.90 -10.17 -10.85
C PHE A 28 19.06 -10.54 -12.32
N GLU A 29 17.97 -10.60 -13.05
CA GLU A 29 18.05 -10.49 -14.51
C GLU A 29 18.42 -9.04 -14.83
N SER A 30 19.67 -8.83 -15.21
CA SER A 30 20.12 -7.54 -15.74
C SER A 30 19.48 -7.33 -17.10
N VAL A 31 18.43 -6.52 -17.15
CA VAL A 31 17.92 -5.99 -18.42
C VAL A 31 18.94 -4.99 -18.94
N ASN A 32 19.84 -5.46 -19.79
CA ASN A 32 20.73 -4.60 -20.56
C ASN A 32 19.89 -3.83 -21.57
N SER A 33 19.53 -2.61 -21.25
CA SER A 33 19.03 -1.63 -22.20
C SER A 33 20.23 -0.90 -22.82
N GLU A 34 20.77 -1.42 -23.93
CA GLU A 34 21.65 -0.63 -24.81
C GLU A 34 20.80 0.36 -25.61
N PRO A 35 21.27 1.61 -25.76
CA PRO A 35 20.60 2.57 -26.63
C PRO A 35 21.06 2.38 -28.06
N THR A 36 20.27 1.75 -28.90
CA THR A 36 20.51 1.76 -30.35
C THR A 36 19.90 3.02 -30.96
N SER A 37 20.82 3.87 -31.36
CA SER A 37 20.54 4.98 -32.26
C SER A 37 20.55 4.54 -33.72
N SER A 38 19.64 5.10 -34.50
CA SER A 38 19.78 5.45 -35.92
C SER A 38 19.33 4.50 -37.04
N ARG A 39 18.42 5.06 -37.76
CA ARG A 39 18.29 5.27 -39.23
C ARG A 39 17.13 4.57 -39.94
N ARG A 40 16.19 5.47 -40.33
CA ARG A 40 15.62 5.74 -41.68
C ARG A 40 15.51 4.58 -42.69
N ASN A 41 14.34 4.25 -43.18
CA ASN A 41 13.68 4.75 -44.41
C ASN A 41 12.49 3.85 -44.77
N ASN A 42 11.39 4.53 -45.18
CA ASN A 42 10.50 4.32 -46.32
C ASN A 42 10.09 2.88 -46.70
N GLU A 43 8.86 2.54 -46.86
CA GLU A 43 7.79 3.02 -47.74
C GLU A 43 6.53 2.17 -47.57
N LYS A 44 5.39 2.83 -47.63
CA LYS A 44 4.08 2.46 -48.21
C LYS A 44 3.69 0.98 -48.33
N ASP A 45 2.59 0.55 -47.68
CA ASP A 45 1.34 0.43 -48.42
C ASP A 45 0.15 0.16 -47.47
N ALA A 46 -0.98 0.62 -47.92
CA ALA A 46 -2.29 0.62 -47.34
C ALA A 46 -2.83 -0.78 -47.02
N ASN A 47 -3.48 -0.96 -45.87
CA ASN A 47 -4.84 -1.46 -45.90
C ASN A 47 -5.65 -1.05 -44.65
N LYS A 48 -6.86 -0.68 -44.92
CA LYS A 48 -7.93 -0.17 -44.07
C LYS A 48 -8.47 -1.24 -43.11
N GLU A 49 -9.06 -0.70 -42.04
CA GLU A 49 -10.16 -1.25 -41.27
C GLU A 49 -9.80 -2.26 -40.14
N ASN A 50 -9.65 -1.74 -38.93
CA ASN A 50 -10.64 -1.98 -37.85
C ASN A 50 -10.33 -1.04 -36.68
N ILE A 51 -11.00 0.12 -36.70
CA ILE A 51 -11.16 0.94 -35.50
C ILE A 51 -12.21 0.23 -34.67
N LEU A 52 -11.78 -0.53 -33.68
CA LEU A 52 -12.62 -0.88 -32.54
C LEU A 52 -12.03 -0.12 -31.36
N ASP A 53 -12.81 0.87 -30.97
CA ASP A 53 -12.66 1.65 -29.76
C ASP A 53 -12.21 0.81 -28.58
N SER A 54 -10.96 0.99 -28.19
CA SER A 54 -10.59 0.88 -26.81
C SER A 54 -10.22 2.29 -26.35
N GLU A 55 -11.22 3.07 -25.96
CA GLU A 55 -11.04 4.17 -25.04
C GLU A 55 -10.48 3.59 -23.74
N GLU A 56 -9.18 3.31 -23.71
CA GLU A 56 -8.42 3.31 -22.48
C GLU A 56 -8.42 4.77 -21.99
N THR A 57 -9.51 5.16 -21.34
CA THR A 57 -9.50 6.31 -20.45
C THR A 57 -8.30 6.09 -19.53
N LYS A 58 -7.27 6.91 -19.64
CA LYS A 58 -6.13 6.97 -18.70
C LYS A 58 -6.72 7.19 -17.32
N LYS A 59 -7.05 6.11 -16.62
CA LYS A 59 -7.60 6.14 -15.28
C LYS A 59 -6.52 6.79 -14.41
N VAL A 60 -6.78 8.00 -13.93
CA VAL A 60 -5.88 8.67 -12.98
C VAL A 60 -5.66 7.73 -11.82
N PRO A 61 -4.41 7.40 -11.48
CA PRO A 61 -4.15 6.45 -10.41
C PRO A 61 -4.75 6.97 -9.09
N LYS A 62 -5.52 6.12 -8.43
CA LYS A 62 -6.11 6.41 -7.13
C LYS A 62 -5.04 6.72 -6.09
N ARG A 63 -5.30 7.69 -5.23
CA ARG A 63 -4.41 8.10 -4.14
C ARG A 63 -4.81 7.38 -2.85
N VAL A 64 -3.95 6.49 -2.39
CA VAL A 64 -4.16 5.73 -1.15
C VAL A 64 -3.22 6.26 -0.08
N LEU A 65 -3.78 6.76 1.01
CA LEU A 65 -3.02 7.17 2.19
C LEU A 65 -2.83 5.97 3.11
N VAL A 66 -1.57 5.63 3.37
CA VAL A 66 -1.18 4.60 4.34
C VAL A 66 -0.72 5.28 5.62
N VAL A 67 -1.46 5.07 6.71
CA VAL A 67 -1.16 5.63 8.03
C VAL A 67 -0.60 4.52 8.89
N GLU A 68 0.69 4.57 9.16
CA GLU A 68 1.45 3.50 9.82
C GLU A 68 2.74 4.10 10.40
N ASP A 69 3.00 3.90 11.69
CA ASP A 69 4.19 4.41 12.40
C ASP A 69 5.41 3.50 12.21
N ILE A 70 5.19 2.20 11.96
CA ILE A 70 6.26 1.22 11.77
C ILE A 70 6.64 1.15 10.29
N GLN A 71 7.84 1.62 9.97
CA GLN A 71 8.31 1.74 8.59
C GLN A 71 8.32 0.40 7.81
N SER A 72 8.63 -0.71 8.47
CA SER A 72 8.58 -2.04 7.82
C SER A 72 7.17 -2.44 7.38
N ASN A 73 6.13 -2.09 8.15
CA ASN A 73 4.75 -2.34 7.79
C ASN A 73 4.32 -1.47 6.60
N PHE A 74 4.72 -0.19 6.61
CA PHE A 74 4.52 0.69 5.46
C PHE A 74 5.19 0.14 4.20
N PHE A 75 6.45 -0.32 4.28
CA PHE A 75 7.13 -0.92 3.14
C PHE A 75 6.45 -2.20 2.62
N LEU A 76 5.90 -3.02 3.51
CA LEU A 76 5.12 -4.20 3.11
C LEU A 76 3.90 -3.78 2.27
N VAL A 77 3.09 -2.86 2.79
CA VAL A 77 1.90 -2.35 2.09
C VAL A 77 2.29 -1.69 0.77
N SER A 78 3.34 -0.86 0.76
CA SER A 78 3.81 -0.17 -0.44
C SER A 78 4.31 -1.15 -1.51
N SER A 79 4.96 -2.25 -1.13
CA SER A 79 5.41 -3.28 -2.07
C SER A 79 4.24 -4.00 -2.74
N ILE A 80 3.16 -4.27 -2.00
CA ILE A 80 1.94 -4.90 -2.52
C ILE A 80 1.21 -3.97 -3.50
N LEU A 81 1.18 -2.66 -3.20
CA LEU A 81 0.44 -1.65 -3.96
C LEU A 81 1.27 -0.97 -5.06
N LYS A 82 2.55 -1.32 -5.18
CA LYS A 82 3.46 -0.76 -6.18
C LYS A 82 2.85 -0.82 -7.59
N ASN A 83 2.91 0.30 -8.31
CA ASN A 83 2.39 0.47 -9.67
C ASN A 83 0.86 0.33 -9.84
N LYS A 84 0.08 0.28 -8.74
CA LYS A 84 -1.38 0.14 -8.79
C LYS A 84 -2.10 1.42 -8.39
N CYS A 85 -1.52 2.18 -7.47
CA CYS A 85 -2.05 3.45 -6.98
C CYS A 85 -0.90 4.40 -6.62
N GLN A 86 -1.22 5.67 -6.45
CA GLN A 86 -0.31 6.65 -5.87
C GLN A 86 -0.40 6.54 -4.35
N LEU A 87 0.74 6.28 -3.69
CA LEU A 87 0.79 6.16 -2.25
C LEU A 87 1.19 7.47 -1.59
N LEU A 88 0.47 7.80 -0.53
CA LEU A 88 0.82 8.82 0.46
C LEU A 88 1.11 8.12 1.78
N HIS A 89 1.95 8.67 2.62
CA HIS A 89 2.33 8.12 3.92
C HIS A 89 2.13 9.15 5.04
N ALA A 90 1.56 8.69 6.14
CA ALA A 90 1.51 9.44 7.40
C ALA A 90 2.02 8.54 8.54
N PRO A 91 2.98 8.97 9.37
CA PRO A 91 3.51 8.17 10.47
C PRO A 91 2.65 8.22 11.74
N ASN A 92 1.57 8.98 11.75
CA ASN A 92 0.63 9.09 12.88
C ASN A 92 -0.71 9.66 12.42
N GLY A 93 -1.70 9.59 13.32
CA GLY A 93 -3.05 10.06 13.01
C GLY A 93 -3.17 11.58 12.80
N LEU A 94 -2.33 12.38 13.44
CA LEU A 94 -2.37 13.84 13.28
C LEU A 94 -1.97 14.25 11.86
N GLU A 95 -0.89 13.69 11.35
CA GLU A 95 -0.45 13.91 9.97
C GLU A 95 -1.46 13.36 8.96
N ALA A 96 -2.11 12.23 9.27
CA ALA A 96 -3.16 11.69 8.43
C ALA A 96 -4.34 12.66 8.28
N VAL A 97 -4.81 13.25 9.37
CA VAL A 97 -5.88 14.27 9.35
C VAL A 97 -5.49 15.46 8.48
N GLU A 98 -4.25 15.95 8.61
CA GLU A 98 -3.75 17.09 7.84
C GLU A 98 -3.64 16.76 6.34
N ILE A 99 -3.13 15.57 5.99
CA ILE A 99 -3.04 15.13 4.60
C ILE A 99 -4.43 15.04 3.97
N VAL A 100 -5.41 14.41 4.63
CA VAL A 100 -6.78 14.29 4.09
C VAL A 100 -7.46 15.66 3.97
N ARG A 101 -7.09 16.63 4.80
CA ARG A 101 -7.61 17.99 4.73
C ARG A 101 -7.04 18.80 3.57
N THR A 102 -5.76 18.61 3.26
CA THR A 102 -5.00 19.48 2.33
C THR A 102 -4.78 18.87 0.95
N GLN A 103 -4.94 17.56 0.82
CA GLN A 103 -4.67 16.84 -0.42
C GLN A 103 -5.84 15.92 -0.79
N PRO A 104 -6.09 15.69 -2.08
CA PRO A 104 -7.06 14.69 -2.51
C PRO A 104 -6.54 13.29 -2.17
N VAL A 105 -7.35 12.56 -1.40
CA VAL A 105 -7.13 11.15 -1.02
C VAL A 105 -8.39 10.38 -1.40
N ASP A 106 -8.23 9.24 -2.05
CA ASP A 106 -9.35 8.39 -2.49
C ASP A 106 -9.67 7.28 -1.50
N LEU A 107 -8.69 6.86 -0.67
CA LEU A 107 -8.85 5.81 0.34
C LEU A 107 -7.76 5.94 1.42
N VAL A 108 -8.10 5.62 2.66
CA VAL A 108 -7.17 5.60 3.79
C VAL A 108 -7.04 4.18 4.35
N LEU A 109 -5.81 3.70 4.47
CA LEU A 109 -5.45 2.52 5.27
C LEU A 109 -4.93 3.04 6.61
N MET A 110 -5.67 2.82 7.70
CA MET A 110 -5.45 3.46 9.00
C MET A 110 -5.03 2.45 10.06
N ASP A 111 -3.79 2.50 10.53
CA ASP A 111 -3.42 1.75 11.73
C ASP A 111 -4.20 2.27 12.96
N MET A 112 -4.74 1.35 13.73
CA MET A 112 -5.50 1.70 14.92
C MET A 112 -4.62 2.04 16.13
N LYS A 113 -3.36 1.59 16.16
CA LYS A 113 -2.46 1.77 17.31
C LYS A 113 -1.19 2.50 16.89
N MET A 114 -1.15 3.79 17.11
CA MET A 114 -0.01 4.65 16.78
C MET A 114 0.23 5.68 17.89
N PRO A 115 1.48 6.16 18.04
CA PRO A 115 1.81 7.27 18.94
C PRO A 115 1.22 8.59 18.43
N VAL A 116 1.25 9.63 19.26
CA VAL A 116 0.79 11.01 19.02
C VAL A 116 -0.74 11.08 18.89
N MET A 117 -1.33 10.45 17.89
CA MET A 117 -2.77 10.33 17.69
C MET A 117 -3.07 8.94 17.14
N ASP A 118 -3.91 8.19 17.83
CA ASP A 118 -4.34 6.85 17.42
C ASP A 118 -5.31 6.91 16.22
N GLY A 119 -5.46 5.77 15.53
CA GLY A 119 -6.28 5.70 14.32
C GLY A 119 -7.77 5.94 14.57
N ARG A 120 -8.29 5.64 15.77
CA ARG A 120 -9.71 5.89 16.11
C ARG A 120 -9.98 7.37 16.24
N THR A 121 -9.11 8.07 16.94
CA THR A 121 -9.18 9.52 17.09
C THR A 121 -9.02 10.19 15.73
N ALA A 122 -8.04 9.79 14.92
CA ALA A 122 -7.83 10.31 13.57
C ALA A 122 -9.04 10.09 12.67
N THR A 123 -9.62 8.88 12.67
CA THR A 123 -10.84 8.57 11.91
C THR A 123 -11.99 9.48 12.32
N SER A 124 -12.23 9.64 13.62
CA SER A 124 -13.29 10.50 14.13
C SER A 124 -13.07 11.98 13.73
N GLU A 125 -11.83 12.47 13.72
CA GLU A 125 -11.50 13.83 13.27
C GLU A 125 -11.72 13.98 11.75
N ILE A 126 -11.31 12.99 10.93
CA ILE A 126 -11.54 13.01 9.48
C ILE A 126 -13.04 13.03 9.18
N ARG A 127 -13.84 12.23 9.87
CA ARG A 127 -15.31 12.17 9.67
C ARG A 127 -16.02 13.49 9.93
N LYS A 128 -15.46 14.40 10.70
CA LYS A 128 -16.05 15.74 10.94
C LYS A 128 -16.08 16.60 9.67
N PHE A 129 -15.18 16.39 8.73
CA PHE A 129 -15.08 17.19 7.50
C PHE A 129 -15.11 16.38 6.20
N ASN A 130 -14.92 15.06 6.27
CA ASN A 130 -15.02 14.16 5.13
C ASN A 130 -15.72 12.85 5.57
N ALA A 131 -17.03 12.79 5.35
CA ALA A 131 -17.85 11.65 5.73
C ALA A 131 -17.75 10.47 4.75
N GLU A 132 -17.33 10.71 3.51
CA GLU A 132 -17.45 9.76 2.41
C GLU A 132 -16.15 9.03 2.06
N ILE A 133 -14.98 9.57 2.45
CA ILE A 133 -13.71 8.91 2.14
C ILE A 133 -13.65 7.52 2.76
N PRO A 134 -13.38 6.44 1.99
CA PRO A 134 -13.22 5.12 2.56
C PRO A 134 -12.04 5.05 3.53
N ILE A 135 -12.28 4.57 4.74
CA ILE A 135 -11.25 4.36 5.78
C ILE A 135 -11.27 2.90 6.20
N ILE A 136 -10.19 2.19 5.88
CA ILE A 136 -10.00 0.78 6.20
C ILE A 136 -9.07 0.68 7.40
N ALA A 137 -9.55 0.14 8.51
CA ALA A 137 -8.76 -0.05 9.72
C ALA A 137 -7.71 -1.16 9.55
N LEU A 138 -6.47 -0.93 9.95
CA LEU A 138 -5.45 -1.95 10.10
C LEU A 138 -5.34 -2.31 11.59
N THR A 139 -5.69 -3.53 11.98
CA THR A 139 -5.75 -3.96 13.38
C THR A 139 -4.86 -5.16 13.67
N ALA A 140 -4.22 -5.18 14.83
CA ALA A 140 -3.41 -6.32 15.26
C ALA A 140 -4.24 -7.53 15.70
N HIS A 141 -5.53 -7.35 15.97
CA HIS A 141 -6.38 -8.39 16.54
C HIS A 141 -7.65 -8.58 15.73
N ALA A 142 -8.01 -9.83 15.48
CA ALA A 142 -9.25 -10.22 14.82
C ALA A 142 -10.46 -10.26 15.78
N PHE A 143 -10.28 -9.84 17.04
CA PHE A 143 -11.36 -9.91 18.02
C PHE A 143 -12.46 -8.90 17.74
N ASP A 144 -13.70 -9.31 17.97
CA ASP A 144 -14.90 -8.50 17.72
C ASP A 144 -14.86 -7.13 18.41
N ALA A 145 -14.20 -6.99 19.55
CA ALA A 145 -14.09 -5.73 20.27
C ALA A 145 -13.30 -4.65 19.49
N ASP A 146 -12.17 -4.99 18.87
CA ASP A 146 -11.36 -4.04 18.11
C ASP A 146 -12.05 -3.67 16.78
N ARG A 147 -12.69 -4.65 16.14
CA ARG A 147 -13.54 -4.42 14.97
C ARG A 147 -14.69 -3.47 15.27
N VAL A 148 -15.45 -3.75 16.33
CA VAL A 148 -16.57 -2.90 16.75
C VAL A 148 -16.09 -1.49 17.10
N ALA A 149 -14.93 -1.36 17.75
CA ALA A 149 -14.33 -0.06 18.08
C ALA A 149 -13.93 0.73 16.82
N ALA A 150 -13.34 0.09 15.81
CA ALA A 150 -12.98 0.71 14.54
C ALA A 150 -14.23 1.20 13.77
N LEU A 151 -15.25 0.35 13.63
CA LEU A 151 -16.51 0.72 12.98
C LEU A 151 -17.24 1.84 13.72
N LYS A 152 -17.26 1.83 15.06
CA LYS A 152 -17.82 2.92 15.87
C LYS A 152 -17.07 4.24 15.70
N ALA A 153 -15.77 4.20 15.44
CA ALA A 153 -14.98 5.39 15.15
C ALA A 153 -15.27 5.97 13.76
N GLY A 154 -15.95 5.21 12.89
CA GLY A 154 -16.33 5.62 11.54
C GLY A 154 -15.50 4.97 10.42
N CYS A 155 -14.76 3.88 10.70
CA CYS A 155 -14.15 3.08 9.65
C CYS A 155 -15.21 2.31 8.86
N ASP A 156 -14.98 2.11 7.56
CA ASP A 156 -15.90 1.40 6.66
C ASP A 156 -15.62 -0.11 6.65
N ASP A 157 -14.35 -0.49 6.83
CA ASP A 157 -13.91 -1.89 6.86
C ASP A 157 -12.64 -2.04 7.70
N TYR A 158 -12.14 -3.29 7.80
CA TYR A 158 -10.91 -3.59 8.54
C TYR A 158 -10.09 -4.71 7.90
N LEU A 159 -8.78 -4.65 8.10
CA LEU A 159 -7.82 -5.70 7.76
C LEU A 159 -7.00 -6.07 9.00
N VAL A 160 -6.79 -7.36 9.19
CA VAL A 160 -6.03 -7.88 10.34
C VAL A 160 -4.55 -7.99 9.94
N LYS A 161 -3.66 -7.49 10.79
CA LYS A 161 -2.21 -7.67 10.67
C LYS A 161 -1.81 -9.10 11.11
N PRO A 162 -0.86 -9.77 10.43
CA PRO A 162 -0.07 -9.28 9.30
C PRO A 162 -0.90 -9.15 8.01
N ILE A 163 -0.66 -8.07 7.26
CA ILE A 163 -1.45 -7.75 6.07
C ILE A 163 -1.25 -8.83 4.99
N ASN A 164 -2.35 -9.50 4.64
CA ASN A 164 -2.38 -10.42 3.51
C ASN A 164 -2.58 -9.64 2.21
N GLY A 165 -1.64 -9.76 1.27
CA GLY A 165 -1.66 -9.01 0.02
C GLY A 165 -2.88 -9.29 -0.86
N ALA A 166 -3.35 -10.55 -0.91
CA ALA A 166 -4.54 -10.89 -1.69
C ALA A 166 -5.80 -10.26 -1.09
N LYS A 167 -5.95 -10.28 0.25
CA LYS A 167 -7.08 -9.66 0.94
C LYS A 167 -7.04 -8.13 0.82
N LEU A 168 -5.86 -7.50 0.97
CA LEU A 168 -5.68 -6.06 0.74
C LEU A 168 -6.14 -5.66 -0.66
N MET A 169 -5.69 -6.41 -1.68
CA MET A 169 -6.07 -6.14 -3.07
C MET A 169 -7.56 -6.33 -3.34
N GLN A 170 -8.19 -7.34 -2.70
CA GLN A 170 -9.63 -7.54 -2.80
C GLN A 170 -10.37 -6.35 -2.20
N THR A 171 -10.04 -5.97 -0.96
CA THR A 171 -10.65 -4.83 -0.28
C THR A 171 -10.52 -3.55 -1.09
N LEU A 172 -9.32 -3.22 -1.61
CA LEU A 172 -9.13 -2.03 -2.43
C LEU A 172 -10.02 -2.02 -3.69
N LYS A 173 -10.20 -3.17 -4.36
CA LYS A 173 -11.11 -3.28 -5.51
C LYS A 173 -12.57 -3.01 -5.14
N GLU A 174 -13.02 -3.46 -3.97
CA GLU A 174 -14.38 -3.21 -3.47
C GLU A 174 -14.64 -1.72 -3.27
N TYR A 175 -13.61 -0.94 -2.95
CA TYR A 175 -13.65 0.53 -2.83
C TYR A 175 -13.19 1.28 -4.08
N GLY A 176 -13.08 0.60 -5.23
CA GLY A 176 -12.81 1.21 -6.53
C GLY A 176 -11.37 1.65 -6.76
N CYS A 177 -10.42 1.08 -6.00
CA CYS A 177 -8.99 1.32 -6.13
C CYS A 177 -8.24 0.18 -6.84
#